data_80ab9a02e7d9636e7d67edbefec1adb3
#
_entry.id   80ab9a02e7d9636e7d67edbefec1adb3
#
_cell.length_a   1.000
_cell.length_b   1.000
_cell.length_c   1.000
_cell.angle_alpha   90.00
_cell.angle_beta   90.00
_cell.angle_gamma   90.00
#
_symmetry.space_group_name_H-M   'P 1'
#
loop_
_entity.id
_entity.type
_entity.pdbx_description
1 polymer ?
#
loop_
_entity_poly.entity_id
_entity_poly.type
_entity_poly.pdbx_seq_one_letter_code
_entity_poly.pdbx_strand_id
1 'polypeptide(L)'
;MGLSVCRLVASFLLALSLVLSCEPSYCADAGPLVISVPPGFEGPTREDANGGVTIAWIERQPAPGGGTLLQDSAIDVGSSLDGITHAQQVEGANHYLLEFVRGIGHSLENFEFGEFEQVSLAGLPAARVRWTATTSGRAAIGVIYCVLVGHSVVSLQTRDTGTAITPAMYSAMGAIEGVRVR
;
A
#
# COMPACT_ATOMS: atom_id res chain seq x y z
N MET A 1 20.71 -64.50 41.95
CA MET A 1 21.08 -63.09 41.98
C MET A 1 21.22 -62.62 40.54
N GLY A 2 20.33 -61.77 40.08
CA GLY A 2 20.36 -61.27 38.73
C GLY A 2 19.15 -60.37 38.48
N LEU A 3 19.29 -59.09 38.68
CA LEU A 3 18.24 -58.09 38.49
C LEU A 3 17.96 -57.95 37.00
N SER A 4 16.68 -58.16 36.65
CA SER A 4 16.13 -57.88 35.34
C SER A 4 15.75 -56.39 35.25
N VAL A 5 16.47 -55.63 34.42
CA VAL A 5 16.14 -54.23 34.14
C VAL A 5 15.13 -54.16 33.00
N CYS A 6 13.91 -53.84 33.37
CA CYS A 6 12.83 -53.58 32.44
C CYS A 6 13.07 -52.22 31.73
N ARG A 7 13.40 -52.30 30.42
CA ARG A 7 13.52 -51.09 29.58
C ARG A 7 12.14 -50.70 29.10
N LEU A 8 11.58 -49.68 29.74
CA LEU A 8 10.41 -48.94 29.24
C LEU A 8 10.87 -48.08 28.05
N VAL A 9 10.44 -48.48 26.87
CA VAL A 9 10.57 -47.65 25.66
C VAL A 9 9.39 -46.70 25.64
N ALA A 10 9.60 -45.50 26.12
CA ALA A 10 8.65 -44.43 25.97
C ALA A 10 8.73 -43.90 24.53
N SER A 11 7.75 -44.26 23.71
CA SER A 11 7.55 -43.67 22.36
C SER A 11 7.10 -42.23 22.53
N PHE A 12 8.03 -41.31 22.33
CA PHE A 12 7.71 -39.87 22.22
C PHE A 12 7.12 -39.63 20.84
N LEU A 13 5.81 -39.62 20.73
CA LEU A 13 5.06 -39.09 19.58
C LEU A 13 5.26 -37.57 19.58
N LEU A 14 6.23 -37.11 18.79
CA LEU A 14 6.40 -35.70 18.46
C LEU A 14 5.26 -35.29 17.54
N ALA A 15 4.16 -34.84 18.12
CA ALA A 15 3.13 -34.14 17.37
C ALA A 15 3.69 -32.82 16.90
N LEU A 16 4.20 -32.81 15.65
CA LEU A 16 4.59 -31.60 14.93
C LEU A 16 3.31 -30.79 14.64
N SER A 17 2.92 -29.98 15.60
CA SER A 17 1.88 -28.98 15.40
C SER A 17 2.39 -27.98 14.38
N LEU A 18 2.00 -28.14 13.13
CA LEU A 18 2.04 -27.07 12.14
C LEU A 18 1.12 -25.95 12.65
N VAL A 19 1.66 -25.06 13.45
CA VAL A 19 1.07 -23.76 13.67
C VAL A 19 1.18 -23.03 12.34
N LEU A 20 0.15 -23.12 11.51
CA LEU A 20 -0.08 -22.13 10.46
C LEU A 20 -0.22 -20.80 11.21
N SER A 21 0.87 -20.08 11.28
CA SER A 21 0.87 -18.67 11.66
C SER A 21 0.10 -17.94 10.56
N CYS A 22 -1.23 -17.89 10.71
CA CYS A 22 -2.03 -16.92 10.00
C CYS A 22 -1.56 -15.57 10.55
N GLU A 23 -0.60 -14.93 9.88
CA GLU A 23 -0.22 -13.56 10.21
C GLU A 23 -1.51 -12.75 10.09
N PRO A 24 -1.94 -12.04 11.16
CA PRO A 24 -3.12 -11.21 11.07
C PRO A 24 -2.88 -10.22 9.94
N SER A 25 -3.71 -10.29 8.89
CA SER A 25 -3.80 -9.24 7.89
C SER A 25 -4.21 -7.98 8.63
N TYR A 26 -3.26 -7.13 8.95
CA TYR A 26 -3.52 -5.83 9.53
C TYR A 26 -4.26 -4.99 8.51
N CYS A 27 -5.60 -4.96 8.63
CA CYS A 27 -6.40 -3.94 7.98
C CYS A 27 -6.24 -2.66 8.80
N ALA A 28 -5.26 -1.86 8.48
CA ALA A 28 -5.23 -0.49 8.93
C ALA A 28 -5.90 0.35 7.85
N ASP A 29 -6.82 1.17 8.26
CA ASP A 29 -7.70 1.90 7.36
C ASP A 29 -7.44 3.41 7.49
N ALA A 30 -6.94 4.04 6.43
CA ALA A 30 -6.90 5.50 6.34
C ALA A 30 -8.30 6.06 6.03
N GLY A 31 -9.11 5.36 5.26
CA GLY A 31 -10.38 5.84 4.76
C GLY A 31 -11.36 4.71 4.40
N PRO A 32 -12.22 4.96 3.40
CA PRO A 32 -13.27 4.04 3.01
C PRO A 32 -12.79 2.82 2.21
N LEU A 33 -11.50 2.74 1.89
CA LEU A 33 -10.91 1.60 1.19
C LEU A 33 -10.20 0.66 2.19
N VAL A 34 -10.25 -0.62 1.87
CA VAL A 34 -9.52 -1.66 2.59
C VAL A 34 -8.43 -2.20 1.68
N ILE A 35 -7.17 -2.06 2.11
CA ILE A 35 -6.01 -2.59 1.41
C ILE A 35 -5.53 -3.88 2.08
N SER A 36 -5.32 -4.93 1.29
CA SER A 36 -4.71 -6.16 1.79
C SER A 36 -3.19 -6.05 1.65
N VAL A 37 -2.52 -5.71 2.74
CA VAL A 37 -1.07 -5.50 2.75
C VAL A 37 -0.34 -6.79 2.35
N PRO A 38 0.58 -6.76 1.37
CA PRO A 38 1.30 -7.95 0.94
C PRO A 38 2.22 -8.49 2.03
N PRO A 39 2.51 -9.80 2.03
CA PRO A 39 3.57 -10.35 2.87
C PRO A 39 4.91 -9.65 2.61
N GLY A 40 5.71 -9.48 3.66
CA GLY A 40 7.02 -8.81 3.56
C GLY A 40 7.00 -7.32 3.83
N PHE A 41 5.84 -6.73 4.05
CA PHE A 41 5.71 -5.36 4.54
C PHE A 41 5.52 -5.33 6.05
N GLU A 42 6.00 -4.29 6.70
CA GLU A 42 5.81 -3.98 8.12
C GLU A 42 5.18 -2.60 8.31
N GLY A 43 4.54 -2.41 9.41
CA GLY A 43 3.74 -1.25 9.76
C GLY A 43 2.42 -1.73 10.37
N PRO A 44 1.38 -0.88 10.37
CA PRO A 44 1.36 0.45 9.77
C PRO A 44 1.99 1.52 10.66
N THR A 45 2.50 2.56 10.02
CA THR A 45 2.63 3.87 10.63
C THR A 45 1.42 4.71 10.25
N ARG A 46 0.91 5.53 11.18
CA ARG A 46 -0.26 6.40 10.96
C ARG A 46 0.10 7.84 11.25
N GLU A 47 -0.34 8.72 10.38
CA GLU A 47 -0.24 10.17 10.54
C GLU A 47 -1.60 10.81 10.26
N ASP A 48 -2.06 11.65 11.17
CA ASP A 48 -3.28 12.45 11.02
C ASP A 48 -2.87 13.92 10.86
N ALA A 49 -3.14 14.50 9.68
CA ALA A 49 -2.77 15.87 9.37
C ALA A 49 -3.76 16.52 8.41
N ASN A 50 -4.04 17.81 8.61
CA ASN A 50 -4.83 18.65 7.68
C ASN A 50 -6.20 18.07 7.27
N GLY A 51 -6.89 17.39 8.20
CA GLY A 51 -8.18 16.77 7.93
C GLY A 51 -8.11 15.47 7.14
N GLY A 52 -6.92 14.95 6.94
CA GLY A 52 -6.66 13.66 6.29
C GLY A 52 -5.94 12.69 7.22
N VAL A 53 -5.96 11.42 6.82
CA VAL A 53 -5.27 10.32 7.47
C VAL A 53 -4.35 9.68 6.45
N THR A 54 -3.11 9.44 6.84
CA THR A 54 -2.14 8.70 6.04
C THR A 54 -1.68 7.47 6.81
N ILE A 55 -1.68 6.33 6.15
CA ILE A 55 -1.18 5.06 6.68
C ILE A 55 -0.13 4.53 5.72
N ALA A 56 0.99 4.07 6.26
CA ALA A 56 2.10 3.60 5.45
C ALA A 56 2.70 2.30 5.99
N TRP A 57 3.14 1.48 5.05
CA TRP A 57 3.88 0.24 5.30
C TRP A 57 5.19 0.28 4.51
N ILE A 58 6.22 -0.28 5.07
CA ILE A 58 7.55 -0.36 4.43
C ILE A 58 7.96 -1.81 4.24
N GLU A 59 8.75 -2.08 3.21
CA GLU A 59 9.34 -3.39 3.00
C GLU A 59 10.26 -3.76 4.18
N ARG A 60 10.04 -4.92 4.79
CA ARG A 60 10.73 -5.38 6.00
C ARG A 60 12.23 -5.64 5.78
N GLN A 61 12.58 -6.16 4.62
CA GLN A 61 13.94 -6.56 4.27
C GLN A 61 14.31 -6.06 2.87
N PRO A 62 14.46 -4.74 2.70
CA PRO A 62 14.82 -4.21 1.40
C PRO A 62 16.24 -4.62 0.99
N ALA A 63 16.47 -4.71 -0.31
CA ALA A 63 17.83 -4.84 -0.83
C ALA A 63 18.70 -3.65 -0.39
N PRO A 64 20.03 -3.80 -0.29
CA PRO A 64 20.91 -2.71 0.11
C PRO A 64 20.69 -1.45 -0.76
N GLY A 65 20.30 -0.37 -0.10
CA GLY A 65 20.02 0.91 -0.75
C GLY A 65 18.66 1.03 -1.46
N GLY A 66 17.83 0.00 -1.39
CA GLY A 66 16.46 0.00 -1.87
C GLY A 66 15.45 0.08 -0.73
N GLY A 67 14.17 -0.01 -1.08
CA GLY A 67 13.07 -0.13 -0.13
C GLY A 67 11.76 0.36 -0.73
N THR A 68 10.77 -0.51 -0.66
CA THR A 68 9.43 -0.21 -1.16
C THR A 68 8.56 0.35 -0.03
N LEU A 69 7.88 1.46 -0.32
CA LEU A 69 6.81 2.03 0.49
C LEU A 69 5.46 1.71 -0.17
N LEU A 70 4.48 1.33 0.64
CA LEU A 70 3.06 1.29 0.30
C LEU A 70 2.33 2.28 1.20
N GLN A 71 1.52 3.17 0.64
CA GLN A 71 0.84 4.22 1.39
C GLN A 71 -0.60 4.38 0.94
N ASP A 72 -1.48 4.58 1.91
CA ASP A 72 -2.89 4.94 1.76
C ASP A 72 -3.13 6.28 2.47
N SER A 73 -3.71 7.24 1.77
CA SER A 73 -4.06 8.55 2.32
C SER A 73 -5.49 8.90 1.93
N ALA A 74 -6.29 9.28 2.90
CA ALA A 74 -7.67 9.70 2.69
C ALA A 74 -7.91 11.09 3.28
N ILE A 75 -8.59 11.94 2.52
CA ILE A 75 -9.01 13.28 2.93
C ILE A 75 -10.53 13.33 2.84
N ASP A 76 -11.21 13.67 3.93
CA ASP A 76 -12.65 13.92 3.94
C ASP A 76 -12.93 15.30 3.33
N VAL A 77 -13.70 15.32 2.25
CA VAL A 77 -14.13 16.55 1.55
C VAL A 77 -15.62 16.81 1.75
N GLY A 78 -16.25 16.06 2.65
CA GLY A 78 -17.65 16.20 3.02
C GLY A 78 -18.60 15.95 1.85
N SER A 79 -19.76 16.59 1.90
CA SER A 79 -20.83 16.43 0.90
C SER A 79 -20.51 16.98 -0.48
N SER A 80 -19.33 17.53 -0.73
CA SER A 80 -18.93 18.03 -2.05
C SER A 80 -18.89 16.93 -3.13
N LEU A 81 -18.86 15.67 -2.74
CA LEU A 81 -18.90 14.51 -3.64
C LEU A 81 -20.29 13.87 -3.76
N ASP A 82 -21.32 14.41 -3.09
CA ASP A 82 -22.66 13.84 -3.14
C ASP A 82 -23.28 14.01 -4.53
N GLY A 83 -23.80 12.92 -5.08
CA GLY A 83 -24.54 12.94 -6.34
C GLY A 83 -23.70 13.23 -7.58
N ILE A 84 -22.37 13.18 -7.49
CA ILE A 84 -21.51 13.36 -8.66
C ILE A 84 -21.71 12.25 -9.68
N THR A 85 -21.73 12.62 -10.95
CA THR A 85 -21.83 11.68 -12.07
C THR A 85 -20.53 10.92 -12.29
N HIS A 86 -20.59 9.83 -13.04
CA HIS A 86 -19.39 9.08 -13.44
C HIS A 86 -18.34 9.96 -14.13
N ALA A 87 -18.78 10.87 -15.02
CA ALA A 87 -17.86 11.80 -15.69
C ALA A 87 -17.16 12.75 -14.69
N GLN A 88 -17.91 13.25 -13.71
CA GLN A 88 -17.36 14.09 -12.64
C GLN A 88 -16.41 13.31 -11.71
N GLN A 89 -16.67 12.01 -11.49
CA GLN A 89 -15.71 11.15 -10.75
C GLN A 89 -14.38 11.01 -11.49
N VAL A 90 -14.42 10.78 -12.81
CA VAL A 90 -13.23 10.72 -13.66
C VAL A 90 -12.45 12.03 -13.62
N GLU A 91 -13.15 13.17 -13.83
CA GLU A 91 -12.55 14.50 -13.81
C GLU A 91 -11.95 14.82 -12.43
N GLY A 92 -12.68 14.55 -11.36
CA GLY A 92 -12.23 14.74 -10.00
C GLY A 92 -11.02 13.89 -9.64
N ALA A 93 -10.99 12.60 -10.03
CA ALA A 93 -9.83 11.74 -9.81
C ALA A 93 -8.57 12.29 -10.49
N ASN A 94 -8.68 12.78 -11.74
CA ASN A 94 -7.56 13.41 -12.44
C ASN A 94 -7.13 14.73 -11.77
N HIS A 95 -8.09 15.55 -11.36
CA HIS A 95 -7.80 16.83 -10.71
C HIS A 95 -7.02 16.63 -9.41
N TYR A 96 -7.54 15.79 -8.51
CA TYR A 96 -6.87 15.52 -7.24
C TYR A 96 -5.55 14.77 -7.42
N LEU A 97 -5.45 13.86 -8.41
CA LEU A 97 -4.18 13.20 -8.73
C LEU A 97 -3.11 14.23 -9.11
N LEU A 98 -3.47 15.24 -9.91
CA LEU A 98 -2.54 16.31 -10.29
C LEU A 98 -2.06 17.10 -9.05
N GLU A 99 -2.95 17.39 -8.10
CA GLU A 99 -2.57 18.11 -6.87
C GLU A 99 -1.66 17.26 -5.97
N PHE A 100 -1.92 15.95 -5.85
CA PHE A 100 -1.03 15.04 -5.13
C PHE A 100 0.36 14.95 -5.77
N VAL A 101 0.41 14.84 -7.10
CA VAL A 101 1.68 14.77 -7.86
C VAL A 101 2.48 16.06 -7.68
N ARG A 102 1.84 17.21 -7.75
CA ARG A 102 2.49 18.51 -7.48
C ARG A 102 3.03 18.58 -6.06
N GLY A 103 2.23 18.15 -5.08
CA GLY A 103 2.64 18.11 -3.67
C GLY A 103 3.91 17.26 -3.47
N ILE A 104 3.94 16.06 -4.05
CA ILE A 104 5.12 15.18 -4.00
C ILE A 104 6.31 15.84 -4.69
N GLY A 105 6.11 16.42 -5.87
CA GLY A 105 7.17 17.03 -6.67
C GLY A 105 7.87 18.19 -5.96
N HIS A 106 7.18 18.92 -5.09
CA HIS A 106 7.81 20.00 -4.30
C HIS A 106 8.87 19.50 -3.32
N SER A 107 8.81 18.25 -2.91
CA SER A 107 9.72 17.65 -1.92
C SER A 107 10.83 16.78 -2.51
N LEU A 108 10.84 16.58 -3.83
CA LEU A 108 11.76 15.68 -4.52
C LEU A 108 12.57 16.43 -5.58
N GLU A 109 13.83 16.03 -5.76
CA GLU A 109 14.70 16.55 -6.81
C GLU A 109 14.44 15.82 -8.14
N ASN A 110 14.60 16.51 -9.26
CA ASN A 110 14.46 15.94 -10.62
C ASN A 110 13.15 15.15 -10.79
N PHE A 111 12.07 15.68 -10.22
CA PHE A 111 10.77 15.04 -10.28
C PHE A 111 10.15 15.17 -11.67
N GLU A 112 9.79 14.04 -12.26
CA GLU A 112 9.10 13.94 -13.52
C GLU A 112 7.93 12.95 -13.39
N PHE A 113 6.84 13.20 -14.09
CA PHE A 113 5.72 12.27 -14.14
C PHE A 113 5.20 12.09 -15.57
N GLY A 114 4.64 10.92 -15.84
CA GLY A 114 4.12 10.53 -17.15
C GLY A 114 2.70 10.99 -17.42
N GLU A 115 2.06 10.36 -18.38
CA GLU A 115 0.66 10.59 -18.69
C GLU A 115 -0.26 9.98 -17.61
N PHE A 116 -1.41 10.63 -17.40
CA PHE A 116 -2.45 10.11 -16.51
C PHE A 116 -3.25 9.03 -17.23
N GLU A 117 -3.34 7.87 -16.60
CA GLU A 117 -4.06 6.72 -17.09
C GLU A 117 -5.37 6.55 -16.33
N GLN A 118 -6.47 6.34 -17.05
CA GLN A 118 -7.74 5.95 -16.43
C GLN A 118 -7.69 4.48 -16.05
N VAL A 119 -8.04 4.18 -14.80
CA VAL A 119 -8.09 2.82 -14.25
C VAL A 119 -9.37 2.64 -13.43
N SER A 120 -9.60 1.44 -12.91
CA SER A 120 -10.67 1.17 -11.96
C SER A 120 -10.09 0.63 -10.66
N LEU A 121 -10.52 1.22 -9.53
CA LEU A 121 -10.22 0.71 -8.19
C LEU A 121 -11.52 0.40 -7.47
N ALA A 122 -11.64 -0.82 -6.96
CA ALA A 122 -12.87 -1.28 -6.30
C ALA A 122 -14.15 -1.08 -7.15
N GLY A 123 -14.03 -1.13 -8.48
CA GLY A 123 -15.15 -0.88 -9.40
C GLY A 123 -15.47 0.61 -9.64
N LEU A 124 -14.74 1.53 -9.03
CA LEU A 124 -14.90 2.97 -9.19
C LEU A 124 -13.91 3.53 -10.20
N PRO A 125 -14.27 4.63 -10.93
CA PRO A 125 -13.33 5.35 -11.77
C PRO A 125 -12.17 5.90 -10.94
N ALA A 126 -10.96 5.65 -11.40
CA ALA A 126 -9.75 6.13 -10.76
C ALA A 126 -8.75 6.60 -11.82
N ALA A 127 -7.80 7.41 -11.40
CA ALA A 127 -6.68 7.84 -12.21
C ALA A 127 -5.38 7.34 -11.60
N ARG A 128 -4.39 7.02 -12.43
CA ARG A 128 -3.04 6.74 -11.97
C ARG A 128 -1.99 7.45 -12.80
N VAL A 129 -0.82 7.63 -12.21
CA VAL A 129 0.36 8.15 -12.90
C VAL A 129 1.62 7.52 -12.34
N ARG A 130 2.60 7.32 -13.20
CA ARG A 130 3.96 6.94 -12.83
C ARG A 130 4.83 8.17 -12.74
N TRP A 131 5.78 8.16 -11.81
CA TRP A 131 6.73 9.24 -11.64
C TRP A 131 8.13 8.71 -11.36
N THR A 132 9.11 9.54 -11.63
CA THR A 132 10.52 9.34 -11.28
C THR A 132 11.06 10.57 -10.58
N ALA A 133 12.06 10.39 -9.74
CA ALA A 133 12.70 11.49 -9.01
C ALA A 133 14.08 11.10 -8.50
N THR A 134 14.70 12.04 -7.81
CA THR A 134 15.87 11.80 -6.96
C THR A 134 15.51 12.10 -5.51
N THR A 135 15.84 11.19 -4.60
CA THR A 135 15.67 11.38 -3.17
C THR A 135 16.98 11.04 -2.45
N SER A 136 17.53 11.99 -1.69
CA SER A 136 18.83 11.83 -1.00
C SER A 136 19.95 11.35 -1.94
N GLY A 137 19.99 11.88 -3.15
CA GLY A 137 20.99 11.53 -4.18
C GLY A 137 20.79 10.17 -4.84
N ARG A 138 19.65 9.51 -4.64
CA ARG A 138 19.30 8.21 -5.25
C ARG A 138 18.09 8.36 -6.15
N ALA A 139 18.09 7.62 -7.26
CA ALA A 139 16.90 7.52 -8.09
C ALA A 139 15.75 6.89 -7.30
N ALA A 140 14.55 7.36 -7.55
CA ALA A 140 13.31 6.81 -7.02
C ALA A 140 12.27 6.73 -8.14
N ILE A 141 11.43 5.72 -8.07
CA ILE A 141 10.28 5.54 -8.95
C ILE A 141 9.04 5.35 -8.11
N GLY A 142 7.89 5.73 -8.64
CA GLY A 142 6.64 5.51 -7.94
C GLY A 142 5.44 5.47 -8.87
N VAL A 143 4.35 4.98 -8.32
CA VAL A 143 3.02 4.99 -8.93
C VAL A 143 2.06 5.52 -7.90
N ILE A 144 1.25 6.48 -8.28
CA ILE A 144 0.19 7.03 -7.45
C ILE A 144 -1.16 6.86 -8.15
N TYR A 145 -2.16 6.51 -7.38
CA TYR A 145 -3.55 6.35 -7.80
C TYR A 145 -4.40 7.35 -7.02
N CYS A 146 -5.46 7.82 -7.64
CA CYS A 146 -6.47 8.63 -6.98
C CYS A 146 -7.86 8.13 -7.33
N VAL A 147 -8.73 8.03 -6.33
CA VAL A 147 -10.12 7.62 -6.47
C VAL A 147 -11.00 8.39 -5.49
N LEU A 148 -12.24 8.69 -5.89
CA LEU A 148 -13.23 9.33 -5.03
C LEU A 148 -14.19 8.26 -4.50
N VAL A 149 -14.33 8.16 -3.17
CA VAL A 149 -15.15 7.13 -2.51
C VAL A 149 -15.97 7.76 -1.39
N GLY A 150 -17.30 7.72 -1.52
CA GLY A 150 -18.18 8.39 -0.54
C GLY A 150 -17.86 9.88 -0.45
N HIS A 151 -17.50 10.35 0.73
CA HIS A 151 -17.11 11.74 0.99
C HIS A 151 -15.60 11.96 0.97
N SER A 152 -14.82 10.98 0.54
CA SER A 152 -13.36 11.03 0.63
C SER A 152 -12.68 11.01 -0.73
N VAL A 153 -11.61 11.78 -0.83
CA VAL A 153 -10.58 11.64 -1.86
C VAL A 153 -9.50 10.72 -1.30
N VAL A 154 -9.25 9.62 -1.97
CA VAL A 154 -8.26 8.62 -1.56
C VAL A 154 -7.11 8.58 -2.54
N SER A 155 -5.90 8.70 -2.02
CA SER A 155 -4.64 8.55 -2.76
C SER A 155 -3.94 7.29 -2.27
N LEU A 156 -3.67 6.37 -3.18
CA LEU A 156 -2.90 5.16 -2.91
C LEU A 156 -1.59 5.25 -3.69
N GLN A 157 -0.46 5.03 -3.02
CA GLN A 157 0.81 5.08 -3.72
C GLN A 157 1.76 3.97 -3.28
N THR A 158 2.61 3.59 -4.21
CA THR A 158 3.81 2.82 -3.91
C THR A 158 5.01 3.46 -4.58
N ARG A 159 6.14 3.43 -3.90
CA ARG A 159 7.41 3.92 -4.44
C ARG A 159 8.55 3.01 -4.03
N ASP A 160 9.59 3.02 -4.83
CA ASP A 160 10.84 2.32 -4.54
C ASP A 160 12.05 3.22 -4.76
N THR A 161 13.13 2.91 -4.08
CA THR A 161 14.43 3.53 -4.32
C THR A 161 15.16 2.73 -5.38
N GLY A 162 15.35 3.31 -6.56
CA GLY A 162 15.97 2.67 -7.72
C GLY A 162 15.38 3.17 -9.03
N THR A 163 15.78 2.55 -10.13
CA THR A 163 15.33 2.90 -11.49
C THR A 163 14.41 1.84 -12.10
N ALA A 164 14.17 0.73 -11.40
CA ALA A 164 13.36 -0.37 -11.88
C ALA A 164 12.34 -0.80 -10.82
N ILE A 165 11.18 -1.24 -11.28
CA ILE A 165 10.14 -1.80 -10.41
C ILE A 165 10.64 -3.12 -9.83
N THR A 166 10.66 -3.21 -8.49
CA THR A 166 11.06 -4.43 -7.77
C THR A 166 9.87 -5.39 -7.59
N PRO A 167 10.11 -6.66 -7.23
CA PRO A 167 9.04 -7.58 -6.86
C PRO A 167 8.16 -7.08 -5.71
N ALA A 168 8.75 -6.39 -4.72
CA ALA A 168 8.00 -5.79 -3.61
C ALA A 168 7.06 -4.68 -4.11
N MET A 169 7.53 -3.81 -5.00
CA MET A 169 6.70 -2.76 -5.62
C MET A 169 5.59 -3.36 -6.49
N TYR A 170 5.84 -4.43 -7.25
CA TYR A 170 4.79 -5.14 -7.97
C TYR A 170 3.72 -5.70 -7.03
N SER A 171 4.12 -6.28 -5.90
CA SER A 171 3.20 -6.78 -4.87
C SER A 171 2.36 -5.65 -4.26
N ALA A 172 2.98 -4.49 -3.99
CA ALA A 172 2.29 -3.31 -3.50
C ALA A 172 1.30 -2.74 -4.53
N MET A 173 1.67 -2.68 -5.82
CA MET A 173 0.75 -2.29 -6.90
C MET A 173 -0.44 -3.24 -6.98
N GLY A 174 -0.21 -4.56 -6.91
CA GLY A 174 -1.28 -5.57 -6.90
C GLY A 174 -2.21 -5.42 -5.68
N ALA A 175 -1.68 -5.05 -4.52
CA ALA A 175 -2.49 -4.75 -3.34
C ALA A 175 -3.37 -3.50 -3.53
N ILE A 176 -2.84 -2.46 -4.16
CA ILE A 176 -3.60 -1.25 -4.53
C ILE A 176 -4.71 -1.60 -5.53
N GLU A 177 -4.40 -2.35 -6.57
CA GLU A 177 -5.38 -2.73 -7.60
C GLU A 177 -6.44 -3.71 -7.07
N GLY A 178 -6.15 -4.43 -5.99
CA GLY A 178 -7.04 -5.34 -5.29
C GLY A 178 -7.84 -4.73 -4.13
N VAL A 179 -7.83 -3.41 -3.94
CA VAL A 179 -8.58 -2.75 -2.86
C VAL A 179 -10.09 -2.97 -2.97
N ARG A 180 -10.76 -2.84 -1.84
CA ARG A 180 -12.23 -2.97 -1.75
C ARG A 180 -12.80 -1.78 -1.01
N VAL A 181 -14.02 -1.40 -1.34
CA VAL A 181 -14.81 -0.47 -0.52
C VAL A 181 -15.27 -1.21 0.73
N ARG A 182 -15.24 -0.52 1.87
CA ARG A 182 -15.68 -1.02 3.16
C ARG A 182 -17.19 -1.17 3.21
#